data_1714528acf47564d690a7e207bd0cd90
#
_entry.id   1714528acf47564d690a7e207bd0cd90
#
_cell.length_a   1.000
_cell.length_b   1.000
_cell.length_c   1.000
_cell.angle_alpha   90.00
_cell.angle_beta   90.00
_cell.angle_gamma   90.00
#
_symmetry.space_group_name_H-M   'P 1'
#
loop_
_entity.id
_entity.type
_entity.pdbx_description
1 polymer ?
#
loop_
_entity_poly.entity_id
_entity_poly.type
_entity_poly.pdbx_seq_one_letter_code
_entity_poly.pdbx_strand_id
1 'polypeptide(L)'
;MKFFYTSLLCLLLSQAIFSQAPGSLDLSFNTIGYNSFGTASTTFDNAQDIVTLPNGKMVFCGTTGITGNLEMCVGRMNEDGSLDLTFGTNGYFIYQNSAGSDFAYDMEVLPNGNILVAGAISITAANPKFSLLCLRPDGTLESSFGDGGVFSIDIASSEDYARKILLTSTNIILAGNSKVPGFSYNRLAVASCDYNGLIDISFGINGFNVLNNGGSISAYSATIGLTGDIILAGASYINNNYNPILAKFDNTGSIVTSFGTNGVWTNTSNFGQYFDIDYFNDQLIISGNNGDGFTDFMLESRAESDANLNANFGVNGQTIIDLNPSDTYYEVIFQTDGKILACGTTGSAGIGAARDFIVSRFNSNGTIDSSWGTNGHSLTNIFANWDDAYGMDLYPGNRLIVAGFSAQTNTQFAFSRYMTAEVGAGCMNPLACNYNPSATVDDGSCILPGFPCNDANPNTMNDSIDVNCNCVGELIVAGCMDPIACNFNPNANVQDSSCVYPGDTCDDGDSTTINDVYTVNCGCSGETNGISEVNSIASIYPNPSSNKITIEFSGAVQGAVLLLKDIQGRVLLKKVVASNKESISVLDFASGTYFLCIEGSQSIAKKILIN
;
A
#
# COMPACT_ATOMS: atom_id res chain seq x y z
N MET A 1 72.70 -10.23 -49.95
CA MET A 1 71.70 -10.73 -49.01
C MET A 1 71.25 -9.52 -48.23
N LYS A 2 70.13 -8.90 -48.66
CA LYS A 2 69.51 -7.73 -47.94
C LYS A 2 68.29 -8.22 -47.18
N PHE A 3 68.32 -8.14 -45.86
CA PHE A 3 67.15 -8.41 -44.99
C PHE A 3 66.27 -7.18 -44.98
N PHE A 4 65.02 -7.34 -45.43
CA PHE A 4 63.94 -6.37 -45.22
C PHE A 4 63.33 -6.64 -43.89
N TYR A 5 63.42 -5.68 -42.95
CA TYR A 5 62.62 -5.64 -41.76
C TYR A 5 61.28 -4.92 -42.06
N THR A 6 60.20 -5.67 -42.11
CA THR A 6 58.85 -5.13 -42.09
C THR A 6 58.45 -4.91 -40.65
N SER A 7 58.49 -3.66 -40.20
CA SER A 7 57.92 -3.26 -38.93
C SER A 7 56.39 -3.25 -39.05
N LEU A 8 55.75 -4.23 -38.40
CA LEU A 8 54.30 -4.26 -38.22
C LEU A 8 53.92 -3.20 -37.14
N LEU A 9 53.45 -2.04 -37.60
CA LEU A 9 52.91 -0.99 -36.72
C LEU A 9 51.51 -1.43 -36.27
N CYS A 10 51.41 -2.05 -35.09
CA CYS A 10 50.12 -2.27 -34.42
C CYS A 10 49.56 -0.91 -34.00
N LEU A 11 48.64 -0.37 -34.78
CA LEU A 11 47.78 0.72 -34.32
C LEU A 11 46.88 0.18 -33.21
N LEU A 12 47.27 0.39 -31.97
CA LEU A 12 46.34 0.36 -30.82
C LEU A 12 45.44 1.58 -30.99
N LEU A 13 44.29 1.38 -31.62
CA LEU A 13 43.16 2.26 -31.46
C LEU A 13 42.75 2.14 -29.99
N SER A 14 43.27 3.04 -29.13
CA SER A 14 42.64 3.34 -27.86
C SER A 14 41.27 3.89 -28.21
N GLN A 15 40.24 3.05 -28.10
CA GLN A 15 38.88 3.57 -27.99
C GLN A 15 38.91 4.43 -26.72
N ALA A 16 38.88 5.74 -26.90
CA ALA A 16 38.57 6.63 -25.81
C ALA A 16 37.18 6.20 -25.36
N ILE A 17 37.09 5.52 -24.21
CA ILE A 17 35.84 5.27 -23.54
C ILE A 17 35.39 6.67 -23.10
N PHE A 18 34.57 7.32 -23.91
CA PHE A 18 33.87 8.52 -23.45
C PHE A 18 32.95 8.08 -22.32
N SER A 19 33.24 8.54 -21.12
CA SER A 19 32.33 8.40 -19.98
C SER A 19 30.97 8.95 -20.40
N GLN A 20 29.92 8.12 -20.32
CA GLN A 20 28.56 8.60 -20.52
C GLN A 20 28.14 9.33 -19.25
N ALA A 21 27.82 10.62 -19.38
CA ALA A 21 27.42 11.46 -18.25
C ALA A 21 26.02 11.08 -17.73
N PRO A 22 25.71 11.38 -16.47
CA PRO A 22 24.36 11.22 -15.93
C PRO A 22 23.32 11.94 -16.81
N GLY A 23 22.22 11.27 -17.10
CA GLY A 23 21.17 11.77 -17.99
C GLY A 23 21.44 11.57 -19.47
N SER A 24 22.61 11.08 -19.88
CA SER A 24 22.81 10.66 -21.27
C SER A 24 22.13 9.32 -21.56
N LEU A 25 21.71 9.11 -22.80
CA LEU A 25 21.17 7.83 -23.26
C LEU A 25 22.24 6.73 -23.14
N ASP A 26 21.84 5.56 -22.63
CA ASP A 26 22.70 4.37 -22.58
C ASP A 26 22.78 3.70 -23.95
N LEU A 27 23.88 3.91 -24.67
CA LEU A 27 24.06 3.37 -26.00
C LEU A 27 24.19 1.84 -26.07
N SER A 28 24.23 1.14 -24.94
CA SER A 28 24.12 -0.33 -24.92
C SER A 28 22.69 -0.82 -25.11
N PHE A 29 21.71 0.07 -24.95
CA PHE A 29 20.30 -0.21 -25.20
C PHE A 29 19.97 0.15 -26.67
N ASN A 30 19.64 -0.84 -27.47
CA ASN A 30 19.34 -0.72 -28.91
C ASN A 30 20.35 0.15 -29.69
N THR A 31 21.61 0.20 -29.27
CA THR A 31 22.72 0.97 -29.86
C THR A 31 22.58 2.48 -29.92
N ILE A 32 21.39 3.01 -29.63
CA ILE A 32 21.07 4.45 -29.67
C ILE A 32 20.44 4.96 -28.37
N GLY A 33 20.17 4.06 -27.39
CA GLY A 33 19.64 4.39 -26.07
C GLY A 33 18.13 4.45 -25.99
N TYR A 34 17.41 4.21 -27.06
CA TYR A 34 15.96 4.08 -27.08
C TYR A 34 15.49 3.05 -28.12
N ASN A 35 14.26 2.57 -27.96
CA ASN A 35 13.61 1.64 -28.87
C ASN A 35 12.11 1.89 -28.94
N SER A 36 11.49 1.49 -30.05
CA SER A 36 10.03 1.44 -30.18
C SER A 36 9.62 0.25 -31.02
N PHE A 37 8.53 -0.39 -30.65
CA PHE A 37 7.94 -1.50 -31.37
C PHE A 37 6.47 -1.66 -31.00
N GLY A 38 5.70 -2.36 -31.83
CA GLY A 38 4.28 -2.63 -31.59
C GLY A 38 3.94 -4.09 -31.77
N THR A 39 2.74 -4.46 -31.35
CA THR A 39 2.20 -5.82 -31.52
C THR A 39 1.83 -6.08 -32.98
N ALA A 40 1.36 -5.07 -33.71
CA ALA A 40 1.08 -5.08 -35.14
C ALA A 40 1.12 -3.67 -35.72
N SER A 41 1.20 -3.57 -37.05
CA SER A 41 1.35 -2.28 -37.77
C SER A 41 0.11 -1.35 -37.72
N THR A 42 -1.02 -1.82 -37.19
CA THR A 42 -2.31 -1.09 -37.18
C THR A 42 -2.85 -0.89 -35.79
N THR A 43 -2.08 -1.22 -34.75
CA THR A 43 -2.52 -1.16 -33.36
C THR A 43 -2.14 0.15 -32.69
N PHE A 44 -2.89 0.50 -31.63
CA PHE A 44 -2.50 1.48 -30.63
C PHE A 44 -1.77 0.72 -29.52
N ASP A 45 -0.50 0.98 -29.38
CA ASP A 45 0.35 0.36 -28.37
C ASP A 45 0.85 1.44 -27.41
N ASN A 46 0.60 1.28 -26.14
CA ASN A 46 0.93 2.25 -25.10
C ASN A 46 1.39 1.52 -23.85
N ALA A 47 2.67 1.65 -23.48
CA ALA A 47 3.19 1.16 -22.21
C ALA A 47 2.82 2.15 -21.09
N GLN A 48 2.33 1.62 -19.99
CA GLN A 48 1.94 2.41 -18.82
C GLN A 48 2.97 2.29 -17.69
N ASP A 49 3.60 1.13 -17.58
CA ASP A 49 4.55 0.84 -16.52
C ASP A 49 5.61 -0.15 -16.96
N ILE A 50 6.76 -0.17 -16.27
CA ILE A 50 7.91 -1.04 -16.56
C ILE A 50 8.65 -1.40 -15.27
N VAL A 51 9.02 -2.67 -15.14
CA VAL A 51 9.78 -3.20 -13.99
C VAL A 51 11.01 -3.96 -14.49
N THR A 52 12.15 -3.70 -13.87
CA THR A 52 13.41 -4.36 -14.10
C THR A 52 13.52 -5.64 -13.29
N LEU A 53 13.84 -6.74 -13.94
CA LEU A 53 14.02 -8.04 -13.28
C LEU A 53 15.48 -8.22 -12.81
N PRO A 54 15.72 -9.03 -11.75
CA PRO A 54 17.08 -9.29 -11.25
C PRO A 54 18.05 -9.87 -12.29
N ASN A 55 17.54 -10.48 -13.35
CA ASN A 55 18.34 -11.04 -14.45
C ASN A 55 18.65 -10.03 -15.58
N GLY A 56 18.33 -8.75 -15.38
CA GLY A 56 18.54 -7.68 -16.35
C GLY A 56 17.50 -7.60 -17.47
N LYS A 57 16.51 -8.48 -17.50
CA LYS A 57 15.35 -8.31 -18.38
C LYS A 57 14.39 -7.28 -17.81
N MET A 58 13.53 -6.73 -18.67
CA MET A 58 12.52 -5.75 -18.29
C MET A 58 11.14 -6.25 -18.71
N VAL A 59 10.17 -6.15 -17.82
CA VAL A 59 8.77 -6.42 -18.11
C VAL A 59 8.02 -5.10 -18.13
N PHE A 60 7.15 -4.91 -19.09
CA PHE A 60 6.29 -3.74 -19.19
C PHE A 60 4.84 -4.14 -19.35
N CYS A 61 3.93 -3.32 -18.85
CA CYS A 61 2.51 -3.49 -19.06
C CYS A 61 1.89 -2.28 -19.78
N GLY A 62 0.74 -2.48 -20.38
CA GLY A 62 0.02 -1.42 -21.05
C GLY A 62 -1.15 -1.93 -21.87
N THR A 63 -1.45 -1.23 -22.93
CA THR A 63 -2.62 -1.49 -23.77
C THR A 63 -2.21 -1.63 -25.23
N THR A 64 -2.79 -2.61 -25.91
CA THR A 64 -2.63 -2.80 -27.37
C THR A 64 -4.00 -2.96 -28.03
N GLY A 65 -4.10 -2.77 -29.33
CA GLY A 65 -5.31 -3.05 -30.08
C GLY A 65 -5.76 -1.92 -31.00
N ILE A 66 -7.00 -1.97 -31.42
CA ILE A 66 -7.65 -0.94 -32.26
C ILE A 66 -8.68 -0.16 -31.44
N THR A 67 -8.98 1.06 -31.85
CA THR A 67 -10.02 1.88 -31.21
C THR A 67 -11.33 1.10 -31.05
N GLY A 68 -11.82 0.99 -29.81
CA GLY A 68 -13.05 0.27 -29.44
C GLY A 68 -12.84 -1.21 -29.13
N ASN A 69 -11.62 -1.75 -29.25
CA ASN A 69 -11.22 -3.08 -28.81
C ASN A 69 -9.74 -3.05 -28.41
N LEU A 70 -9.47 -2.43 -27.27
CA LEU A 70 -8.15 -2.39 -26.66
C LEU A 70 -8.03 -3.55 -25.69
N GLU A 71 -6.83 -4.14 -25.60
CA GLU A 71 -6.53 -5.32 -24.79
C GLU A 71 -5.38 -5.01 -23.83
N MET A 72 -5.42 -5.56 -22.62
CA MET A 72 -4.25 -5.55 -21.74
C MET A 72 -3.10 -6.29 -22.39
N CYS A 73 -1.92 -5.69 -22.37
CA CYS A 73 -0.69 -6.26 -22.91
C CYS A 73 0.42 -6.24 -21.85
N VAL A 74 1.12 -7.35 -21.72
CA VAL A 74 2.36 -7.45 -20.96
C VAL A 74 3.44 -7.95 -21.90
N GLY A 75 4.57 -7.24 -21.99
CA GLY A 75 5.68 -7.63 -22.82
C GLY A 75 6.97 -7.77 -22.02
N ARG A 76 7.94 -8.52 -22.53
CA ARG A 76 9.25 -8.63 -21.90
C ARG A 76 10.37 -8.30 -22.89
N MET A 77 11.33 -7.51 -22.44
CA MET A 77 12.53 -7.16 -23.17
C MET A 77 13.78 -7.80 -22.56
N ASN A 78 14.77 -8.06 -23.40
CA ASN A 78 16.12 -8.38 -23.01
C ASN A 78 16.89 -7.11 -22.57
N GLU A 79 18.05 -7.29 -21.95
CA GLU A 79 18.93 -6.20 -21.51
C GLU A 79 19.30 -5.21 -22.63
N ASP A 80 19.44 -5.68 -23.86
CA ASP A 80 19.78 -4.87 -25.02
C ASP A 80 18.59 -4.09 -25.62
N GLY A 81 17.40 -4.21 -25.03
CA GLY A 81 16.18 -3.58 -25.52
C GLY A 81 15.44 -4.36 -26.60
N SER A 82 15.94 -5.51 -27.04
CA SER A 82 15.22 -6.39 -27.96
C SER A 82 14.06 -7.11 -27.23
N LEU A 83 12.99 -7.43 -27.98
CA LEU A 83 11.87 -8.18 -27.43
C LEU A 83 12.30 -9.62 -27.08
N ASP A 84 11.95 -10.11 -25.90
CA ASP A 84 12.22 -11.48 -25.46
C ASP A 84 11.15 -12.44 -26.00
N LEU A 85 11.38 -13.03 -27.13
CA LEU A 85 10.45 -13.92 -27.82
C LEU A 85 10.08 -15.20 -27.05
N THR A 86 10.75 -15.47 -25.90
CA THR A 86 10.46 -16.62 -25.05
C THR A 86 9.35 -16.33 -24.02
N PHE A 87 8.91 -15.08 -23.91
CA PHE A 87 7.84 -14.68 -22.99
C PHE A 87 6.49 -14.75 -23.70
N GLY A 88 5.52 -15.43 -23.07
CA GLY A 88 4.18 -15.56 -23.60
C GLY A 88 4.14 -16.08 -25.03
N THR A 89 3.52 -15.31 -25.90
CA THR A 89 3.47 -15.58 -27.35
C THR A 89 4.25 -14.52 -28.10
N ASN A 90 5.42 -14.86 -28.67
CA ASN A 90 6.29 -13.96 -29.41
C ASN A 90 6.69 -12.69 -28.62
N GLY A 91 6.92 -12.82 -27.30
CA GLY A 91 7.37 -11.74 -26.44
C GLY A 91 6.25 -11.00 -25.70
N TYR A 92 5.00 -11.40 -25.90
CA TYR A 92 3.83 -10.76 -25.29
C TYR A 92 2.88 -11.76 -24.64
N PHE A 93 2.23 -11.33 -23.61
CA PHE A 93 0.95 -11.82 -23.16
C PHE A 93 -0.10 -10.77 -23.49
N ILE A 94 -1.17 -11.14 -24.19
CA ILE A 94 -2.31 -10.26 -24.48
C ILE A 94 -3.55 -10.92 -23.90
N TYR A 95 -4.21 -10.22 -22.97
CA TYR A 95 -5.46 -10.71 -22.40
C TYR A 95 -6.59 -10.42 -23.37
N GLN A 96 -6.99 -11.45 -24.09
CA GLN A 96 -8.04 -11.35 -25.11
C GLN A 96 -9.41 -11.59 -24.49
N ASN A 97 -10.21 -10.55 -24.39
CA ASN A 97 -11.58 -10.60 -23.94
C ASN A 97 -12.48 -9.94 -24.99
N SER A 98 -13.41 -10.69 -25.53
CA SER A 98 -14.32 -10.19 -26.59
C SER A 98 -15.42 -9.24 -26.08
N ALA A 99 -15.44 -8.93 -24.77
CA ALA A 99 -16.55 -8.18 -24.15
C ALA A 99 -16.42 -6.67 -24.26
N GLY A 100 -15.21 -6.11 -24.49
CA GLY A 100 -14.96 -4.68 -24.56
C GLY A 100 -13.47 -4.36 -24.46
N SER A 101 -13.11 -3.11 -24.20
CA SER A 101 -11.71 -2.72 -24.02
C SER A 101 -11.22 -3.04 -22.61
N ASP A 102 -10.01 -3.59 -22.52
CA ASP A 102 -9.29 -3.90 -21.30
C ASP A 102 -8.04 -3.02 -21.19
N PHE A 103 -7.69 -2.61 -19.97
CA PHE A 103 -6.63 -1.64 -19.73
C PHE A 103 -5.69 -2.12 -18.63
N ALA A 104 -4.38 -2.06 -18.84
CA ALA A 104 -3.37 -2.18 -17.80
C ALA A 104 -2.82 -0.80 -17.43
N TYR A 105 -2.58 -0.56 -16.15
CA TYR A 105 -2.09 0.73 -15.65
C TYR A 105 -0.85 0.63 -14.79
N ASP A 106 -0.70 -0.43 -14.03
CA ASP A 106 0.39 -0.59 -13.06
C ASP A 106 0.79 -2.05 -12.95
N MET A 107 2.02 -2.31 -12.58
CA MET A 107 2.57 -3.65 -12.54
C MET A 107 3.54 -3.82 -11.38
N GLU A 108 3.51 -4.99 -10.75
CA GLU A 108 4.44 -5.38 -9.70
C GLU A 108 4.98 -6.78 -9.93
N VAL A 109 6.23 -7.02 -9.59
CA VAL A 109 6.84 -8.34 -9.67
C VAL A 109 7.06 -8.91 -8.27
N LEU A 110 6.40 -10.02 -7.97
CA LEU A 110 6.49 -10.69 -6.69
C LEU A 110 7.85 -11.40 -6.50
N PRO A 111 8.29 -11.67 -5.26
CA PRO A 111 9.54 -12.38 -4.99
C PRO A 111 9.66 -13.78 -5.64
N ASN A 112 8.53 -14.43 -5.92
CA ASN A 112 8.49 -15.71 -6.65
C ASN A 112 8.62 -15.55 -8.18
N GLY A 113 8.73 -14.30 -8.67
CA GLY A 113 8.80 -13.95 -10.07
C GLY A 113 7.45 -13.84 -10.79
N ASN A 114 6.33 -14.06 -10.11
CA ASN A 114 5.02 -13.80 -10.68
C ASN A 114 4.82 -12.30 -10.90
N ILE A 115 4.10 -11.95 -11.95
CA ILE A 115 3.86 -10.58 -12.39
C ILE A 115 2.40 -10.26 -12.11
N LEU A 116 2.15 -9.25 -11.29
CA LEU A 116 0.83 -8.69 -11.04
C LEU A 116 0.59 -7.51 -11.98
N VAL A 117 -0.59 -7.40 -12.55
CA VAL A 117 -0.97 -6.30 -13.46
C VAL A 117 -2.34 -5.77 -13.07
N ALA A 118 -2.39 -4.54 -12.57
CA ALA A 118 -3.64 -3.87 -12.24
C ALA A 118 -4.25 -3.15 -13.44
N GLY A 119 -5.56 -3.12 -13.46
CA GLY A 119 -6.25 -2.41 -14.50
C GLY A 119 -7.76 -2.57 -14.51
N ALA A 120 -8.33 -2.66 -15.69
CA ALA A 120 -9.76 -2.86 -15.88
C ALA A 120 -10.02 -3.92 -16.94
N ILE A 121 -10.84 -4.91 -16.60
CA ILE A 121 -11.28 -5.97 -17.52
C ILE A 121 -12.76 -5.83 -17.78
N SER A 122 -13.15 -5.74 -19.04
CA SER A 122 -14.52 -5.60 -19.46
C SER A 122 -15.26 -6.94 -19.43
N ILE A 123 -16.30 -7.05 -18.62
CA ILE A 123 -17.23 -8.21 -18.65
C ILE A 123 -18.32 -8.01 -19.72
N THR A 124 -18.65 -6.76 -19.99
CA THR A 124 -19.52 -6.32 -21.09
C THR A 124 -18.93 -5.05 -21.69
N ALA A 125 -19.30 -4.68 -22.91
CA ALA A 125 -18.75 -3.53 -23.64
C ALA A 125 -18.83 -2.17 -22.88
N ALA A 126 -19.61 -2.08 -21.82
CA ALA A 126 -19.85 -0.84 -21.07
C ALA A 126 -19.50 -0.97 -19.57
N ASN A 127 -18.87 -2.05 -19.13
CA ASN A 127 -18.67 -2.29 -17.70
C ASN A 127 -17.32 -2.96 -17.39
N PRO A 128 -16.20 -2.24 -17.55
CA PRO A 128 -14.90 -2.69 -17.08
C PRO A 128 -14.88 -2.79 -15.55
N LYS A 129 -14.27 -3.86 -15.03
CA LYS A 129 -14.16 -4.16 -13.61
C LYS A 129 -12.80 -3.81 -13.07
N PHE A 130 -12.74 -3.45 -11.82
CA PHE A 130 -11.53 -3.30 -11.02
C PHE A 130 -10.81 -4.64 -10.96
N SER A 131 -9.65 -4.77 -11.63
CA SER A 131 -9.06 -6.08 -11.92
C SER A 131 -7.57 -6.14 -11.66
N LEU A 132 -7.11 -7.35 -11.35
CA LEU A 132 -5.71 -7.71 -11.17
C LEU A 132 -5.47 -9.06 -11.89
N LEU A 133 -4.51 -9.08 -12.81
CA LEU A 133 -3.99 -10.30 -13.42
C LEU A 133 -2.77 -10.78 -12.65
N CYS A 134 -2.56 -12.10 -12.60
CA CYS A 134 -1.31 -12.70 -12.16
C CYS A 134 -0.74 -13.58 -13.25
N LEU A 135 0.47 -13.25 -13.71
CA LEU A 135 1.22 -14.03 -14.70
C LEU A 135 2.39 -14.74 -14.02
N ARG A 136 2.75 -15.89 -14.56
CA ARG A 136 4.00 -16.57 -14.25
C ARG A 136 5.19 -15.84 -14.91
N PRO A 137 6.43 -16.15 -14.49
CA PRO A 137 7.63 -15.56 -15.09
C PRO A 137 7.78 -15.83 -16.60
N ASP A 138 7.11 -16.84 -17.14
CA ASP A 138 7.13 -17.15 -18.57
C ASP A 138 6.08 -16.40 -19.39
N GLY A 139 5.23 -15.60 -18.74
CA GLY A 139 4.17 -14.83 -19.39
C GLY A 139 2.86 -15.59 -19.58
N THR A 140 2.68 -16.74 -18.93
CA THR A 140 1.39 -17.45 -18.88
C THR A 140 0.59 -17.07 -17.63
N LEU A 141 -0.75 -17.15 -17.67
CA LEU A 141 -1.58 -16.89 -16.49
C LEU A 141 -1.27 -17.88 -15.35
N GLU A 142 -1.16 -17.37 -14.13
CA GLU A 142 -1.09 -18.17 -12.91
C GLU A 142 -2.51 -18.64 -12.53
N SER A 143 -2.91 -19.78 -13.05
CA SER A 143 -4.29 -20.26 -12.95
C SER A 143 -4.78 -20.56 -11.51
N SER A 144 -3.87 -20.63 -10.55
CA SER A 144 -4.22 -20.78 -9.12
C SER A 144 -4.56 -19.45 -8.43
N PHE A 145 -4.29 -18.32 -9.09
CA PHE A 145 -4.61 -16.99 -8.58
C PHE A 145 -6.04 -16.62 -8.98
N GLY A 146 -6.87 -16.25 -8.00
CA GLY A 146 -8.24 -15.79 -8.22
C GLY A 146 -9.08 -16.79 -9.05
N ASP A 147 -9.75 -16.29 -10.07
CA ASP A 147 -10.47 -17.11 -11.05
C ASP A 147 -9.63 -17.27 -12.32
N GLY A 148 -8.86 -18.36 -12.38
CA GLY A 148 -8.05 -18.70 -13.55
C GLY A 148 -6.92 -17.72 -13.88
N GLY A 149 -6.36 -17.03 -12.90
CA GLY A 149 -5.30 -16.03 -13.04
C GLY A 149 -5.79 -14.59 -12.93
N VAL A 150 -7.07 -14.39 -12.59
CA VAL A 150 -7.72 -13.09 -12.53
C VAL A 150 -8.43 -12.88 -11.21
N PHE A 151 -8.14 -11.80 -10.53
CA PHE A 151 -9.02 -11.21 -9.53
C PHE A 151 -9.79 -10.07 -10.18
N SER A 152 -11.11 -10.01 -9.97
CA SER A 152 -11.91 -8.87 -10.41
C SER A 152 -13.07 -8.60 -9.47
N ILE A 153 -13.39 -7.32 -9.27
CA ILE A 153 -14.49 -6.88 -8.42
C ILE A 153 -15.32 -5.82 -9.11
N ASP A 154 -16.65 -5.96 -9.00
CA ASP A 154 -17.63 -4.99 -9.45
C ASP A 154 -18.02 -4.09 -8.28
N ILE A 155 -17.44 -2.90 -8.22
CA ILE A 155 -17.65 -1.98 -7.09
C ILE A 155 -19.03 -1.34 -7.16
N ALA A 156 -19.52 -1.04 -8.35
CA ALA A 156 -20.72 -0.22 -8.49
C ALA A 156 -21.65 -0.57 -9.66
N SER A 157 -21.48 -1.73 -10.27
CA SER A 157 -22.18 -2.09 -11.53
C SER A 157 -21.98 -1.05 -12.64
N SER A 158 -20.79 -0.43 -12.66
CA SER A 158 -20.38 0.63 -13.57
C SER A 158 -18.89 0.46 -13.91
N GLU A 159 -18.29 1.44 -14.57
CA GLU A 159 -16.89 1.40 -14.95
C GLU A 159 -15.98 1.55 -13.71
N ASP A 160 -15.11 0.57 -13.49
CA ASP A 160 -14.17 0.51 -12.38
C ASP A 160 -12.75 0.29 -12.92
N TYR A 161 -11.77 1.05 -12.43
CA TYR A 161 -10.40 1.06 -12.93
C TYR A 161 -9.40 1.00 -11.77
N ALA A 162 -8.67 -0.11 -11.62
CA ALA A 162 -7.52 -0.21 -10.72
C ALA A 162 -6.33 0.50 -11.36
N ARG A 163 -5.79 1.51 -10.68
CA ARG A 163 -4.72 2.37 -11.18
C ARG A 163 -3.37 2.06 -10.57
N LYS A 164 -3.33 1.55 -9.35
CA LYS A 164 -2.10 1.27 -8.59
C LYS A 164 -2.24 0.01 -7.77
N ILE A 165 -1.15 -0.76 -7.71
CA ILE A 165 -0.95 -1.92 -6.84
C ILE A 165 -0.13 -1.46 -5.63
N LEU A 166 -0.55 -1.84 -4.44
CA LEU A 166 0.20 -1.62 -3.22
C LEU A 166 0.36 -2.97 -2.52
N LEU A 167 1.60 -3.37 -2.30
CA LEU A 167 1.92 -4.64 -1.64
C LEU A 167 2.09 -4.42 -0.15
N THR A 168 1.41 -5.23 0.66
CA THR A 168 1.62 -5.33 2.11
C THR A 168 2.21 -6.69 2.44
N SER A 169 2.56 -6.94 3.69
CA SER A 169 3.07 -8.26 4.11
C SER A 169 2.05 -9.39 3.95
N THR A 170 0.76 -9.10 3.87
CA THR A 170 -0.32 -10.10 3.84
C THR A 170 -1.24 -10.00 2.64
N ASN A 171 -1.42 -8.81 2.10
CA ASN A 171 -2.44 -8.51 1.11
C ASN A 171 -1.91 -7.65 -0.04
N ILE A 172 -2.60 -7.73 -1.15
CA ILE A 172 -2.48 -6.83 -2.30
C ILE A 172 -3.63 -5.85 -2.21
N ILE A 173 -3.31 -4.56 -2.19
CA ILE A 173 -4.30 -3.49 -2.21
C ILE A 173 -4.29 -2.87 -3.60
N LEU A 174 -5.47 -2.66 -4.16
CA LEU A 174 -5.68 -1.94 -5.40
C LEU A 174 -6.28 -0.58 -5.08
N ALA A 175 -5.75 0.48 -5.67
CA ALA A 175 -6.29 1.84 -5.58
C ALA A 175 -6.66 2.35 -6.97
N GLY A 176 -7.72 3.16 -7.06
CA GLY A 176 -8.16 3.69 -8.35
C GLY A 176 -9.53 4.35 -8.31
N ASN A 177 -10.33 4.11 -9.33
CA ASN A 177 -11.57 4.83 -9.59
C ASN A 177 -12.75 3.91 -9.82
N SER A 178 -13.93 4.31 -9.31
CA SER A 178 -15.22 3.70 -9.61
C SER A 178 -16.18 4.79 -10.09
N LYS A 179 -16.83 4.57 -11.23
CA LYS A 179 -17.81 5.53 -11.77
C LYS A 179 -19.13 5.45 -11.01
N VAL A 180 -19.76 6.57 -10.78
CA VAL A 180 -21.07 6.60 -10.13
C VAL A 180 -22.15 6.12 -11.11
N PRO A 181 -22.95 5.09 -10.77
CA PRO A 181 -23.99 4.58 -11.64
C PRO A 181 -24.97 5.68 -12.09
N GLY A 182 -25.20 5.78 -13.42
CA GLY A 182 -26.11 6.78 -14.00
C GLY A 182 -25.52 8.20 -14.12
N PHE A 183 -24.25 8.39 -13.76
CA PHE A 183 -23.56 9.67 -13.85
C PHE A 183 -22.23 9.53 -14.61
N SER A 184 -21.68 10.65 -15.06
CA SER A 184 -20.39 10.70 -15.76
C SER A 184 -19.20 11.01 -14.85
N TYR A 185 -19.38 11.04 -13.52
CA TYR A 185 -18.32 11.38 -12.58
C TYR A 185 -17.81 10.16 -11.79
N ASN A 186 -16.54 10.22 -11.42
CA ASN A 186 -15.82 9.18 -10.71
C ASN A 186 -15.83 9.41 -9.20
N ARG A 187 -15.60 8.31 -8.47
CA ARG A 187 -15.27 8.24 -7.04
C ARG A 187 -13.92 7.57 -6.89
N LEU A 188 -13.23 7.81 -5.79
CA LEU A 188 -12.05 7.04 -5.43
C LEU A 188 -12.47 5.67 -4.90
N ALA A 189 -11.69 4.65 -5.21
CA ALA A 189 -11.95 3.29 -4.78
C ALA A 189 -10.66 2.61 -4.34
N VAL A 190 -10.76 1.79 -3.28
CA VAL A 190 -9.72 0.88 -2.83
C VAL A 190 -10.33 -0.51 -2.63
N ALA A 191 -9.57 -1.56 -2.96
CA ALA A 191 -9.98 -2.94 -2.75
C ALA A 191 -8.78 -3.78 -2.28
N SER A 192 -9.04 -4.88 -1.59
CA SER A 192 -7.99 -5.76 -1.08
C SER A 192 -8.25 -7.22 -1.42
N CYS A 193 -7.20 -7.94 -1.80
CA CYS A 193 -7.20 -9.39 -1.91
C CYS A 193 -5.92 -9.97 -1.28
N ASP A 194 -5.91 -11.26 -0.99
CA ASP A 194 -4.70 -11.97 -0.58
C ASP A 194 -3.79 -12.28 -1.79
N TYR A 195 -2.61 -12.85 -1.53
CA TYR A 195 -1.66 -13.24 -2.57
C TYR A 195 -2.10 -14.46 -3.41
N ASN A 196 -3.27 -15.05 -3.12
CA ASN A 196 -3.92 -16.05 -3.95
C ASN A 196 -5.05 -15.45 -4.82
N GLY A 197 -5.26 -14.13 -4.75
CA GLY A 197 -6.34 -13.46 -5.46
C GLY A 197 -7.72 -13.66 -4.85
N LEU A 198 -7.82 -14.03 -3.58
CA LEU A 198 -9.08 -14.12 -2.85
C LEU A 198 -9.38 -12.79 -2.17
N ILE A 199 -10.61 -12.30 -2.32
CA ILE A 199 -11.03 -11.03 -1.74
C ILE A 199 -10.89 -11.03 -0.21
N ASP A 200 -10.28 -10.01 0.35
CA ASP A 200 -10.21 -9.79 1.79
C ASP A 200 -11.49 -9.10 2.27
N ILE A 201 -12.49 -9.88 2.67
CA ILE A 201 -13.79 -9.36 3.13
C ILE A 201 -13.71 -8.52 4.41
N SER A 202 -12.58 -8.54 5.13
CA SER A 202 -12.36 -7.72 6.31
C SER A 202 -11.94 -6.29 5.97
N PHE A 203 -11.45 -6.05 4.76
CA PHE A 203 -11.05 -4.75 4.28
C PHE A 203 -12.27 -3.93 3.85
N GLY A 204 -12.40 -2.72 4.37
CA GLY A 204 -13.50 -1.80 4.05
C GLY A 204 -14.88 -2.40 4.30
N ILE A 205 -15.70 -2.45 3.25
CA ILE A 205 -17.03 -3.07 3.27
C ILE A 205 -17.03 -4.23 2.24
N ASN A 206 -16.97 -5.47 2.72
CA ASN A 206 -16.90 -6.66 1.88
C ASN A 206 -15.72 -6.68 0.89
N GLY A 207 -14.56 -6.18 1.29
CA GLY A 207 -13.31 -6.23 0.53
C GLY A 207 -12.97 -4.99 -0.27
N PHE A 208 -13.79 -3.94 -0.20
CA PHE A 208 -13.51 -2.65 -0.84
C PHE A 208 -14.12 -1.48 -0.09
N ASN A 209 -13.68 -0.26 -0.43
CA ASN A 209 -14.35 0.96 -0.02
C ASN A 209 -14.31 2.01 -1.12
N VAL A 210 -15.26 2.93 -1.08
CA VAL A 210 -15.35 4.05 -2.01
C VAL A 210 -15.49 5.36 -1.26
N LEU A 211 -14.81 6.39 -1.74
CA LEU A 211 -14.90 7.74 -1.22
C LEU A 211 -15.56 8.64 -2.27
N ASN A 212 -16.70 9.23 -1.90
CA ASN A 212 -17.44 10.17 -2.71
C ASN A 212 -17.54 11.52 -2.00
N ASN A 213 -17.01 12.57 -2.61
CA ASN A 213 -17.07 13.92 -2.07
C ASN A 213 -18.17 14.79 -2.72
N GLY A 214 -19.07 14.18 -3.50
CA GLY A 214 -20.16 14.88 -4.19
C GLY A 214 -19.80 15.50 -5.55
N GLY A 215 -18.54 15.34 -5.99
CA GLY A 215 -18.05 15.78 -7.31
C GLY A 215 -17.33 14.65 -8.06
N SER A 216 -16.79 14.95 -9.25
CA SER A 216 -15.91 14.02 -9.95
C SER A 216 -14.51 14.09 -9.36
N ILE A 217 -14.03 12.96 -8.80
CA ILE A 217 -12.69 12.81 -8.26
C ILE A 217 -12.05 11.56 -8.84
N SER A 218 -10.80 11.68 -9.26
CA SER A 218 -10.03 10.57 -9.85
C SER A 218 -8.69 10.41 -9.15
N ALA A 219 -8.32 9.17 -8.81
CA ALA A 219 -6.97 8.81 -8.44
C ALA A 219 -6.19 8.37 -9.69
N TYR A 220 -4.93 8.74 -9.73
CA TYR A 220 -4.00 8.28 -10.77
C TYR A 220 -2.93 7.39 -10.16
N SER A 221 -2.54 7.62 -8.91
CA SER A 221 -1.60 6.81 -8.16
C SER A 221 -1.96 6.75 -6.68
N ALA A 222 -1.25 5.90 -5.94
CA ALA A 222 -1.36 5.76 -4.49
C ALA A 222 -0.05 5.24 -3.90
N THR A 223 0.16 5.50 -2.60
CA THR A 223 1.28 4.96 -1.82
C THR A 223 0.81 4.52 -0.44
N ILE A 224 1.65 3.75 0.26
CA ILE A 224 1.46 3.39 1.67
C ILE A 224 2.34 4.30 2.53
N GLY A 225 1.72 5.02 3.46
CA GLY A 225 2.42 5.85 4.44
C GLY A 225 3.03 5.05 5.59
N LEU A 226 3.73 5.74 6.49
CA LEU A 226 4.45 5.15 7.63
C LEU A 226 3.56 4.30 8.54
N THR A 227 2.30 4.69 8.73
CA THR A 227 1.34 3.98 9.58
C THR A 227 0.59 2.86 8.87
N GLY A 228 0.93 2.59 7.60
CA GLY A 228 0.22 1.64 6.75
C GLY A 228 -1.06 2.22 6.12
N ASP A 229 -1.29 3.52 6.28
CA ASP A 229 -2.42 4.21 5.64
C ASP A 229 -2.21 4.30 4.12
N ILE A 230 -3.31 4.20 3.38
CA ILE A 230 -3.32 4.26 1.92
C ILE A 230 -3.60 5.72 1.52
N ILE A 231 -2.68 6.34 0.80
CA ILE A 231 -2.80 7.73 0.36
C ILE A 231 -2.89 7.74 -1.17
N LEU A 232 -4.00 8.24 -1.69
CA LEU A 232 -4.26 8.37 -3.12
C LEU A 232 -3.97 9.80 -3.58
N ALA A 233 -3.33 9.93 -4.74
CA ALA A 233 -3.11 11.20 -5.41
C ALA A 233 -3.90 11.26 -6.73
N GLY A 234 -4.36 12.46 -7.08
CA GLY A 234 -5.14 12.64 -8.30
C GLY A 234 -5.70 14.05 -8.49
N ALA A 235 -6.89 14.13 -9.04
CA ALA A 235 -7.55 15.40 -9.29
C ALA A 235 -9.06 15.34 -9.05
N SER A 236 -9.62 16.46 -8.62
CA SER A 236 -11.06 16.74 -8.65
C SER A 236 -11.40 17.70 -9.79
N TYR A 237 -12.54 17.48 -10.45
CA TYR A 237 -13.03 18.38 -11.49
C TYR A 237 -14.15 19.24 -10.91
N ILE A 238 -13.83 20.51 -10.65
CA ILE A 238 -14.71 21.48 -10.00
C ILE A 238 -14.70 22.78 -10.82
N ASN A 239 -15.88 23.30 -11.15
CA ASN A 239 -16.05 24.56 -11.90
C ASN A 239 -15.25 24.61 -13.22
N ASN A 240 -15.24 23.49 -13.96
CA ASN A 240 -14.51 23.31 -15.22
C ASN A 240 -12.97 23.30 -15.09
N ASN A 241 -12.44 23.14 -13.88
CA ASN A 241 -11.00 23.09 -13.63
C ASN A 241 -10.62 21.80 -12.90
N TYR A 242 -9.43 21.30 -13.19
CA TYR A 242 -8.80 20.26 -12.40
C TYR A 242 -8.11 20.87 -11.19
N ASN A 243 -8.34 20.29 -10.02
CA ASN A 243 -7.73 20.69 -8.76
C ASN A 243 -7.04 19.46 -8.16
N PRO A 244 -5.74 19.56 -7.82
CA PRO A 244 -5.03 18.45 -7.22
C PRO A 244 -5.68 18.00 -5.90
N ILE A 245 -5.73 16.69 -5.68
CA ILE A 245 -6.28 16.10 -4.45
C ILE A 245 -5.34 15.04 -3.86
N LEU A 246 -5.44 14.90 -2.54
CA LEU A 246 -4.99 13.73 -1.79
C LEU A 246 -6.18 13.16 -1.04
N ALA A 247 -6.26 11.85 -0.94
CA ALA A 247 -7.29 11.17 -0.14
C ALA A 247 -6.65 10.09 0.72
N LYS A 248 -7.22 9.83 1.90
CA LYS A 248 -6.61 8.92 2.86
C LYS A 248 -7.60 7.88 3.36
N PHE A 249 -7.18 6.62 3.27
CA PHE A 249 -7.81 5.47 3.91
C PHE A 249 -6.82 4.88 4.92
N ASP A 250 -7.30 4.29 5.99
CA ASP A 250 -6.46 3.54 6.90
C ASP A 250 -6.11 2.14 6.31
N ASN A 251 -5.25 1.40 7.00
CA ASN A 251 -4.83 0.06 6.59
C ASN A 251 -5.96 -0.99 6.59
N THR A 252 -7.13 -0.66 7.15
CA THR A 252 -8.35 -1.49 7.08
C THR A 252 -9.26 -1.12 5.91
N GLY A 253 -8.88 -0.12 5.10
CA GLY A 253 -9.69 0.43 4.03
C GLY A 253 -10.79 1.38 4.48
N SER A 254 -10.79 1.84 5.73
CA SER A 254 -11.73 2.83 6.23
C SER A 254 -11.28 4.25 5.90
N ILE A 255 -12.22 5.14 5.58
CA ILE A 255 -11.91 6.54 5.25
C ILE A 255 -11.40 7.27 6.50
N VAL A 256 -10.23 7.90 6.43
CA VAL A 256 -9.68 8.76 7.49
C VAL A 256 -10.33 10.14 7.40
N THR A 257 -11.51 10.29 8.00
CA THR A 257 -12.34 11.51 7.88
C THR A 257 -11.71 12.77 8.47
N SER A 258 -10.69 12.63 9.33
CA SER A 258 -9.89 13.75 9.88
C SER A 258 -8.89 14.32 8.87
N PHE A 259 -8.57 13.60 7.78
CA PHE A 259 -7.69 14.07 6.73
C PHE A 259 -8.45 15.01 5.79
N GLY A 260 -8.01 16.26 5.68
CA GLY A 260 -8.68 17.26 4.86
C GLY A 260 -10.16 17.47 5.23
N THR A 261 -11.05 17.36 4.25
CA THR A 261 -12.50 17.40 4.43
C THR A 261 -13.10 16.05 4.11
N ASN A 262 -13.58 15.31 5.13
CA ASN A 262 -14.14 13.97 4.99
C ASN A 262 -13.22 12.97 4.27
N GLY A 263 -11.93 13.01 4.56
CA GLY A 263 -10.93 12.10 3.98
C GLY A 263 -10.29 12.59 2.68
N VAL A 264 -10.62 13.81 2.21
CA VAL A 264 -10.04 14.41 1.00
C VAL A 264 -9.46 15.78 1.31
N TRP A 265 -8.20 15.96 0.99
CA TRP A 265 -7.57 17.27 0.88
C TRP A 265 -7.62 17.71 -0.59
N THR A 266 -7.97 18.98 -0.85
CA THR A 266 -8.07 19.54 -2.20
C THR A 266 -7.31 20.87 -2.26
N ASN A 267 -6.43 21.01 -3.24
CA ASN A 267 -5.82 22.31 -3.54
C ASN A 267 -6.79 23.14 -4.38
N THR A 268 -7.40 24.15 -3.76
CA THR A 268 -8.32 25.07 -4.46
C THR A 268 -7.64 26.38 -4.91
N SER A 269 -6.36 26.54 -4.58
CA SER A 269 -5.60 27.75 -4.89
C SER A 269 -4.85 27.66 -6.22
N ASN A 270 -4.46 26.44 -6.63
CA ASN A 270 -3.75 26.17 -7.87
C ASN A 270 -4.50 25.10 -8.66
N PHE A 271 -4.65 25.32 -9.95
CA PHE A 271 -5.15 24.30 -10.87
C PHE A 271 -4.02 23.34 -11.22
N GLY A 272 -4.39 22.11 -11.63
CA GLY A 272 -3.45 21.07 -12.02
C GLY A 272 -3.90 19.68 -11.59
N GLN A 273 -3.01 18.72 -11.72
CA GLN A 273 -3.27 17.32 -11.42
C GLN A 273 -2.03 16.68 -10.79
N TYR A 274 -2.23 15.83 -9.79
CA TYR A 274 -1.22 14.89 -9.31
C TYR A 274 -1.35 13.59 -10.10
N PHE A 275 -0.26 13.13 -10.71
CA PHE A 275 -0.25 11.91 -11.49
C PHE A 275 0.41 10.76 -10.75
N ASP A 276 1.41 11.07 -9.90
CA ASP A 276 2.04 10.04 -9.09
C ASP A 276 2.39 10.56 -7.69
N ILE A 277 2.51 9.62 -6.77
CA ILE A 277 2.85 9.86 -5.36
C ILE A 277 3.66 8.71 -4.82
N ASP A 278 4.74 9.04 -4.12
CA ASP A 278 5.52 8.06 -3.39
C ASP A 278 5.87 8.56 -1.99
N TYR A 279 6.17 7.63 -1.08
CA TYR A 279 6.50 7.91 0.31
C TYR A 279 7.99 7.69 0.55
N PHE A 280 8.68 8.75 0.92
CA PHE A 280 10.11 8.72 1.13
C PHE A 280 10.55 9.66 2.26
N ASN A 281 11.39 9.17 3.19
CA ASN A 281 11.94 9.94 4.31
C ASN A 281 10.86 10.71 5.10
N ASP A 282 9.79 10.01 5.50
CA ASP A 282 8.66 10.53 6.28
C ASP A 282 7.85 11.63 5.57
N GLN A 283 7.91 11.68 4.24
CA GLN A 283 7.21 12.65 3.43
C GLN A 283 6.59 12.04 2.17
N LEU A 284 5.49 12.62 1.75
CA LEU A 284 4.90 12.35 0.45
C LEU A 284 5.64 13.21 -0.58
N ILE A 285 6.14 12.59 -1.64
CA ILE A 285 6.66 13.27 -2.83
C ILE A 285 5.67 13.01 -3.96
N ILE A 286 5.25 14.08 -4.61
CA ILE A 286 4.13 14.05 -5.55
C ILE A 286 4.58 14.71 -6.85
N SER A 287 4.36 14.03 -7.97
CA SER A 287 4.61 14.56 -9.30
C SER A 287 3.30 14.88 -10.03
N GLY A 288 3.36 15.80 -10.98
CA GLY A 288 2.20 16.19 -11.75
C GLY A 288 2.41 17.41 -12.63
N ASN A 289 1.33 18.14 -12.83
CA ASN A 289 1.37 19.42 -13.51
C ASN A 289 0.65 20.51 -12.72
N ASN A 290 1.03 21.75 -13.01
CA ASN A 290 0.41 22.97 -12.50
C ASN A 290 -0.09 23.80 -13.67
N GLY A 291 -1.33 24.28 -13.60
CA GLY A 291 -1.93 25.15 -14.62
C GLY A 291 -3.25 24.64 -15.19
N ASP A 292 -3.92 25.50 -15.94
CA ASP A 292 -5.18 25.24 -16.63
C ASP A 292 -5.03 25.64 -18.11
N GLY A 293 -4.90 24.64 -18.98
CA GLY A 293 -4.74 24.82 -20.43
C GLY A 293 -3.29 24.94 -20.91
N PHE A 294 -2.42 25.65 -20.19
CA PHE A 294 -0.97 25.58 -20.28
C PHE A 294 -0.46 25.01 -18.98
N THR A 295 0.32 23.93 -19.05
CA THR A 295 0.75 23.19 -17.86
C THR A 295 2.26 23.27 -17.69
N ASP A 296 2.70 23.50 -16.44
CA ASP A 296 4.08 23.45 -16.02
C ASP A 296 4.33 22.16 -15.25
N PHE A 297 5.55 21.63 -15.29
CA PHE A 297 5.96 20.55 -14.41
C PHE A 297 5.82 20.93 -12.94
N MET A 298 5.32 20.00 -12.15
CA MET A 298 5.18 20.18 -10.71
C MET A 298 5.74 18.98 -9.95
N LEU A 299 6.56 19.28 -8.94
CA LEU A 299 7.01 18.34 -7.92
C LEU A 299 6.75 18.97 -6.56
N GLU A 300 6.07 18.27 -5.66
CA GLU A 300 5.73 18.74 -4.32
C GLU A 300 6.18 17.75 -3.24
N SER A 301 6.48 18.31 -2.05
CA SER A 301 6.65 17.49 -0.84
C SER A 301 5.62 17.92 0.21
N ARG A 302 4.92 16.93 0.77
CA ARG A 302 3.83 17.13 1.74
C ARG A 302 3.95 16.19 2.93
N ALA A 303 3.48 16.67 4.08
CA ALA A 303 3.35 15.85 5.27
C ALA A 303 2.19 14.85 5.12
N GLU A 304 2.41 13.62 5.53
CA GLU A 304 1.38 12.57 5.50
C GLU A 304 0.17 12.86 6.41
N SER A 305 0.39 13.57 7.52
CA SER A 305 -0.63 13.77 8.57
C SER A 305 -1.77 14.70 8.14
N ASP A 306 -1.46 15.75 7.38
CA ASP A 306 -2.38 16.87 7.11
C ASP A 306 -2.27 17.46 5.71
N ALA A 307 -1.44 16.86 4.85
CA ALA A 307 -1.12 17.32 3.50
C ALA A 307 -0.49 18.73 3.43
N ASN A 308 0.05 19.26 4.51
CA ASN A 308 0.76 20.54 4.48
C ASN A 308 2.06 20.42 3.68
N LEU A 309 2.39 21.47 2.94
CA LEU A 309 3.64 21.56 2.19
C LEU A 309 4.85 21.54 3.14
N ASN A 310 5.88 20.77 2.78
CA ASN A 310 7.17 20.82 3.44
C ASN A 310 7.94 22.07 2.98
N ALA A 311 7.95 23.12 3.77
CA ALA A 311 8.56 24.40 3.41
C ALA A 311 10.07 24.32 3.07
N ASN A 312 10.76 23.22 3.44
CA ASN A 312 12.18 23.02 3.14
C ASN A 312 12.42 22.36 1.78
N PHE A 313 11.36 21.96 1.06
CA PHE A 313 11.45 21.34 -0.25
C PHE A 313 11.22 22.40 -1.34
N GLY A 314 12.11 22.46 -2.32
CA GLY A 314 12.02 23.40 -3.43
C GLY A 314 11.85 24.85 -2.97
N VAL A 315 10.81 25.51 -3.48
CA VAL A 315 10.39 26.83 -3.06
C VAL A 315 9.06 26.72 -2.32
N ASN A 316 9.08 26.84 -1.00
CA ASN A 316 7.89 26.71 -0.15
C ASN A 316 7.14 25.37 -0.30
N GLY A 317 7.85 24.28 -0.48
CA GLY A 317 7.29 22.92 -0.55
C GLY A 317 7.05 22.40 -1.95
N GLN A 318 7.41 23.15 -2.98
CA GLN A 318 7.17 22.77 -4.37
C GLN A 318 8.28 23.23 -5.31
N THR A 319 8.43 22.54 -6.43
CA THR A 319 9.27 22.93 -7.56
C THR A 319 8.40 22.93 -8.80
N ILE A 320 8.27 24.09 -9.43
CA ILE A 320 7.52 24.29 -10.67
C ILE A 320 8.52 24.69 -11.75
N ILE A 321 8.45 24.03 -12.90
CA ILE A 321 9.37 24.26 -14.03
C ILE A 321 8.53 24.42 -15.29
N ASP A 322 8.67 25.55 -15.95
CA ASP A 322 8.11 25.88 -17.26
C ASP A 322 9.22 25.72 -18.31
N LEU A 323 9.11 24.71 -19.15
CA LEU A 323 9.97 24.51 -20.31
C LEU A 323 9.23 24.79 -21.61
N ASN A 324 7.98 24.36 -21.69
CA ASN A 324 7.12 24.47 -22.86
C ASN A 324 5.64 24.56 -22.43
N PRO A 325 4.74 24.98 -23.30
CA PRO A 325 3.33 25.16 -22.94
C PRO A 325 2.57 23.90 -22.50
N SER A 326 3.15 22.71 -22.62
CA SER A 326 2.49 21.47 -22.22
C SER A 326 3.51 20.55 -21.54
N ASP A 327 3.68 20.74 -20.24
CA ASP A 327 4.63 20.05 -19.41
C ASP A 327 3.90 19.21 -18.35
N THR A 328 4.22 17.92 -18.23
CA THR A 328 3.59 17.03 -17.26
C THR A 328 4.55 15.94 -16.83
N TYR A 329 4.76 15.78 -15.49
CA TYR A 329 5.35 14.56 -14.94
C TYR A 329 4.26 13.54 -14.65
N TYR A 330 4.49 12.30 -15.09
CA TYR A 330 3.57 11.18 -14.88
C TYR A 330 4.03 10.24 -13.77
N GLU A 331 5.33 10.12 -13.53
CA GLU A 331 5.86 9.26 -12.48
C GLU A 331 7.04 9.89 -11.76
N VAL A 332 7.25 9.51 -10.49
CA VAL A 332 8.36 9.90 -9.64
C VAL A 332 8.92 8.68 -8.92
N ILE A 333 10.26 8.53 -8.92
CA ILE A 333 10.96 7.47 -8.17
C ILE A 333 12.19 8.04 -7.48
N PHE A 334 12.76 7.26 -6.54
CA PHE A 334 13.93 7.64 -5.77
C PHE A 334 15.16 6.82 -6.16
N GLN A 335 16.30 7.50 -6.28
CA GLN A 335 17.59 6.84 -6.33
C GLN A 335 18.06 6.48 -4.91
N THR A 336 18.95 5.50 -4.80
CA THR A 336 19.51 5.07 -3.50
C THR A 336 20.30 6.16 -2.77
N ASP A 337 20.78 7.17 -3.49
CA ASP A 337 21.46 8.36 -2.93
C ASP A 337 20.48 9.46 -2.46
N GLY A 338 19.17 9.20 -2.54
CA GLY A 338 18.11 10.13 -2.15
C GLY A 338 17.76 11.18 -3.20
N LYS A 339 18.35 11.12 -4.39
CA LYS A 339 17.90 11.96 -5.50
C LYS A 339 16.57 11.48 -6.05
N ILE A 340 15.81 12.41 -6.61
CA ILE A 340 14.47 12.19 -7.14
C ILE A 340 14.55 12.25 -8.66
N LEU A 341 13.97 11.25 -9.33
CA LEU A 341 13.78 11.23 -10.78
C LEU A 341 12.29 11.39 -11.08
N ALA A 342 11.96 12.20 -12.06
CA ALA A 342 10.61 12.34 -12.56
C ALA A 342 10.59 12.21 -14.08
N CYS A 343 9.70 11.37 -14.63
CA CYS A 343 9.52 11.22 -16.07
C CYS A 343 8.16 11.77 -16.53
N GLY A 344 8.09 12.11 -17.81
CA GLY A 344 6.86 12.62 -18.38
C GLY A 344 7.02 13.11 -19.81
N THR A 345 6.27 14.15 -20.14
CA THR A 345 6.24 14.75 -21.48
C THR A 345 6.40 16.25 -21.43
N THR A 346 7.10 16.79 -22.43
CA THR A 346 7.23 18.24 -22.65
C THR A 346 7.01 18.55 -24.13
N GLY A 347 6.34 19.67 -24.43
CA GLY A 347 6.15 20.05 -25.82
C GLY A 347 5.17 21.20 -26.07
N SER A 348 4.83 21.41 -27.32
CA SER A 348 3.94 22.48 -27.72
C SER A 348 2.49 22.20 -27.31
N ALA A 349 1.73 23.24 -26.99
CA ALA A 349 0.31 23.11 -26.75
C ALA A 349 -0.48 22.91 -28.05
N GLY A 350 -1.53 22.05 -27.99
CA GLY A 350 -2.48 21.87 -29.07
C GLY A 350 -2.59 20.43 -29.59
N ILE A 351 -3.70 20.14 -30.27
CA ILE A 351 -3.94 18.81 -30.85
C ILE A 351 -2.93 18.58 -31.98
N GLY A 352 -2.12 17.51 -31.88
CA GLY A 352 -1.08 17.14 -32.87
C GLY A 352 0.22 17.91 -32.73
N ALA A 353 0.45 18.65 -31.65
CA ALA A 353 1.72 19.30 -31.36
C ALA A 353 2.78 18.27 -30.93
N ALA A 354 4.03 18.44 -31.37
CA ALA A 354 5.12 17.56 -31.01
C ALA A 354 5.40 17.61 -29.49
N ARG A 355 5.61 16.44 -28.91
CA ARG A 355 6.00 16.24 -27.52
C ARG A 355 7.11 15.20 -27.44
N ASP A 356 8.01 15.38 -26.49
CA ASP A 356 9.16 14.50 -26.28
C ASP A 356 9.13 13.88 -24.89
N PHE A 357 9.72 12.70 -24.75
CA PHE A 357 10.05 12.14 -23.44
C PHE A 357 10.95 13.11 -22.70
N ILE A 358 10.67 13.32 -21.43
CA ILE A 358 11.55 14.04 -20.52
C ILE A 358 11.80 13.20 -19.27
N VAL A 359 13.05 13.24 -18.80
CA VAL A 359 13.44 12.81 -17.46
C VAL A 359 14.16 13.96 -16.80
N SER A 360 13.70 14.34 -15.62
CA SER A 360 14.36 15.37 -14.80
C SER A 360 14.87 14.75 -13.50
N ARG A 361 16.01 15.23 -13.02
CA ARG A 361 16.56 14.81 -11.75
C ARG A 361 16.62 15.96 -10.76
N PHE A 362 16.24 15.67 -9.53
CA PHE A 362 16.23 16.61 -8.41
C PHE A 362 17.09 16.09 -7.26
N ASN A 363 17.63 17.00 -6.47
CA ASN A 363 18.20 16.70 -5.17
C ASN A 363 17.06 16.32 -4.19
N SER A 364 17.39 15.68 -3.07
CA SER A 364 16.42 15.27 -2.05
C SER A 364 15.60 16.41 -1.45
N ASN A 365 16.09 17.66 -1.56
CA ASN A 365 15.38 18.87 -1.15
C ASN A 365 14.50 19.48 -2.25
N GLY A 366 14.29 18.79 -3.36
CA GLY A 366 13.46 19.26 -4.48
C GLY A 366 14.11 20.27 -5.42
N THR A 367 15.35 20.70 -5.19
CA THR A 367 16.04 21.56 -6.15
C THR A 367 16.51 20.76 -7.36
N ILE A 368 16.48 21.38 -8.56
CA ILE A 368 16.95 20.71 -9.77
C ILE A 368 18.43 20.31 -9.66
N ASP A 369 18.77 19.09 -10.06
CA ASP A 369 20.15 18.61 -10.12
C ASP A 369 20.75 18.91 -11.50
N SER A 370 21.44 20.02 -11.62
CA SER A 370 22.04 20.47 -12.88
C SER A 370 23.15 19.56 -13.44
N SER A 371 23.59 18.53 -12.69
CA SER A 371 24.53 17.52 -13.17
C SER A 371 23.87 16.45 -14.05
N TRP A 372 22.53 16.42 -14.11
CA TRP A 372 21.76 15.53 -14.97
C TRP A 372 21.49 16.16 -16.32
N GLY A 373 21.83 15.45 -17.40
CA GLY A 373 21.53 15.85 -18.78
C GLY A 373 21.92 17.30 -19.08
N THR A 374 20.97 18.07 -19.56
CA THR A 374 21.14 19.51 -19.81
C THR A 374 20.35 20.31 -18.78
N ASN A 375 21.03 20.97 -17.85
CA ASN A 375 20.42 21.76 -16.78
C ASN A 375 19.41 20.99 -15.91
N GLY A 376 19.64 19.72 -15.69
CA GLY A 376 18.76 18.85 -14.88
C GLY A 376 17.71 18.06 -15.66
N HIS A 377 17.73 18.15 -16.99
CA HIS A 377 16.75 17.52 -17.87
C HIS A 377 17.40 16.69 -18.97
N SER A 378 16.78 15.57 -19.31
CA SER A 378 17.12 14.74 -20.48
C SER A 378 15.88 14.62 -21.35
N LEU A 379 15.96 15.12 -22.57
CA LEU A 379 14.90 15.03 -23.56
C LEU A 379 15.25 13.96 -24.57
N THR A 380 14.27 13.12 -24.95
CA THR A 380 14.43 12.11 -25.99
C THR A 380 13.27 12.19 -26.96
N ASN A 381 13.59 12.57 -28.18
CA ASN A 381 12.68 12.51 -29.32
C ASN A 381 12.86 11.14 -30.01
N ILE A 382 11.85 10.30 -29.95
CA ILE A 382 11.85 8.96 -30.57
C ILE A 382 11.29 9.07 -31.98
N PHE A 383 10.14 9.72 -32.11
CA PHE A 383 9.55 10.10 -33.38
C PHE A 383 9.12 11.58 -33.35
N ALA A 384 8.97 12.20 -34.51
CA ALA A 384 8.77 13.64 -34.63
C ALA A 384 7.37 14.16 -34.20
N ASN A 385 6.49 13.30 -33.63
CA ASN A 385 5.12 13.70 -33.25
C ASN A 385 4.94 13.67 -31.73
N TRP A 386 4.41 12.59 -31.20
CA TRP A 386 4.09 12.43 -29.78
C TRP A 386 4.91 11.33 -29.15
N ASP A 387 5.66 11.70 -28.14
CA ASP A 387 6.41 10.79 -27.29
C ASP A 387 6.02 11.11 -25.84
N ASP A 388 5.26 10.24 -25.20
CA ASP A 388 4.83 10.41 -23.81
C ASP A 388 5.41 9.28 -22.94
N ALA A 389 6.17 9.62 -21.88
CA ALA A 389 6.72 8.69 -20.90
C ALA A 389 5.79 8.57 -19.71
N TYR A 390 5.38 7.35 -19.34
CA TYR A 390 4.44 7.10 -18.27
C TYR A 390 5.03 6.35 -17.08
N GLY A 391 5.94 5.40 -17.33
CA GLY A 391 6.52 4.54 -16.32
C GLY A 391 8.04 4.54 -16.37
N MET A 392 8.72 4.32 -15.23
CA MET A 392 10.17 4.20 -15.17
C MET A 392 10.61 3.31 -14.00
N ASP A 393 11.76 2.69 -14.13
CA ASP A 393 12.37 1.90 -13.07
C ASP A 393 13.90 2.04 -13.07
N LEU A 394 14.49 1.91 -11.87
CA LEU A 394 15.94 1.85 -11.74
C LEU A 394 16.47 0.55 -12.34
N TYR A 395 17.49 0.67 -13.15
CA TYR A 395 18.11 -0.46 -13.83
C TYR A 395 19.53 -0.72 -13.29
N PRO A 396 19.94 -1.98 -13.11
CA PRO A 396 21.27 -2.31 -12.61
C PRO A 396 22.40 -1.62 -13.37
N GLY A 397 23.47 -1.28 -12.67
CA GLY A 397 24.64 -0.63 -13.25
C GLY A 397 24.46 0.87 -13.49
N ASN A 398 23.80 1.54 -12.55
CA ASN A 398 23.57 3.00 -12.57
C ASN A 398 22.84 3.45 -13.84
N ARG A 399 21.69 2.86 -14.09
CA ARG A 399 20.84 3.15 -15.25
C ARG A 399 19.40 3.37 -14.83
N LEU A 400 18.63 3.98 -15.68
CA LEU A 400 17.19 4.19 -15.57
C LEU A 400 16.54 3.73 -16.88
N ILE A 401 15.51 2.90 -16.80
CA ILE A 401 14.64 2.58 -17.94
C ILE A 401 13.35 3.38 -17.84
N VAL A 402 12.87 3.87 -18.96
CA VAL A 402 11.62 4.63 -19.08
C VAL A 402 10.76 4.02 -20.16
N ALA A 403 9.47 3.90 -19.90
CA ALA A 403 8.47 3.34 -20.81
C ALA A 403 7.34 4.33 -21.09
N GLY A 404 6.73 4.18 -22.26
CA GLY A 404 5.60 4.97 -22.68
C GLY A 404 5.16 4.63 -24.09
N PHE A 405 4.79 5.63 -24.85
CA PHE A 405 4.52 5.43 -26.27
C PHE A 405 5.16 6.52 -27.15
N SER A 406 5.33 6.17 -28.41
CA SER A 406 5.73 7.10 -29.44
C SER A 406 4.81 6.97 -30.66
N ALA A 407 4.42 8.09 -31.28
CA ALA A 407 3.48 8.12 -32.37
C ALA A 407 4.09 8.67 -33.67
N GLN A 408 3.92 7.92 -34.76
CA GLN A 408 4.07 8.41 -36.14
C GLN A 408 2.71 8.46 -36.84
N THR A 409 2.27 7.31 -37.35
CA THR A 409 0.93 7.09 -37.93
C THR A 409 0.03 6.33 -36.96
N ASN A 410 0.63 5.47 -36.16
CA ASN A 410 0.04 4.73 -35.03
C ASN A 410 0.93 4.91 -33.82
N THR A 411 0.42 4.64 -32.64
CA THR A 411 1.24 4.60 -31.43
C THR A 411 1.96 3.26 -31.32
N GLN A 412 3.19 3.29 -30.80
CA GLN A 412 4.00 2.10 -30.51
C GLN A 412 4.47 2.19 -29.07
N PHE A 413 4.66 1.06 -28.40
CA PHE A 413 5.43 1.01 -27.18
C PHE A 413 6.78 1.65 -27.40
N ALA A 414 7.20 2.53 -26.50
CA ALA A 414 8.45 3.26 -26.63
C ALA A 414 9.21 3.21 -25.31
N PHE A 415 10.53 3.06 -25.43
CA PHE A 415 11.43 2.88 -24.30
C PHE A 415 12.70 3.69 -24.50
N SER A 416 13.23 4.25 -23.41
CA SER A 416 14.53 4.90 -23.40
C SER A 416 15.30 4.53 -22.14
N ARG A 417 16.62 4.35 -22.25
CA ARG A 417 17.45 4.03 -21.10
C ARG A 417 18.55 5.07 -20.93
N TYR A 418 18.71 5.55 -19.69
CA TYR A 418 19.64 6.62 -19.35
C TYR A 418 20.68 6.15 -18.36
N MET A 419 21.85 6.80 -18.38
CA MET A 419 22.86 6.66 -17.34
C MET A 419 22.46 7.50 -16.11
N THR A 420 22.48 6.93 -14.91
CA THR A 420 22.18 7.65 -13.67
C THR A 420 23.44 8.16 -12.97
N ALA A 421 24.59 7.57 -13.26
CA ALA A 421 25.90 8.01 -12.81
C ALA A 421 26.91 7.99 -13.97
N GLU A 422 28.09 8.60 -13.78
CA GLU A 422 29.17 8.54 -14.78
C GLU A 422 29.66 7.11 -14.99
N VAL A 423 29.97 6.74 -16.23
CA VAL A 423 30.62 5.46 -16.53
C VAL A 423 32.02 5.48 -15.94
N GLY A 424 32.34 4.49 -15.13
CA GLY A 424 33.54 4.46 -14.31
C GLY A 424 33.30 5.00 -12.89
N ALA A 425 32.14 5.56 -12.61
CA ALA A 425 31.66 5.79 -11.27
C ALA A 425 31.29 4.46 -10.60
N GLY A 426 31.43 4.42 -9.31
CA GLY A 426 31.11 3.24 -8.50
C GLY A 426 31.69 3.36 -7.12
N CYS A 427 31.29 2.46 -6.23
CA CYS A 427 31.83 2.45 -4.90
C CYS A 427 33.35 2.18 -4.91
N MET A 428 34.13 3.12 -4.42
CA MET A 428 35.59 3.00 -4.28
C MET A 428 36.03 2.49 -2.91
N ASN A 429 35.12 2.23 -1.98
CA ASN A 429 35.45 1.72 -0.66
C ASN A 429 35.62 0.18 -0.69
N PRO A 430 36.82 -0.37 -0.47
CA PRO A 430 37.07 -1.82 -0.51
C PRO A 430 36.32 -2.63 0.56
N LEU A 431 35.74 -1.98 1.56
CA LEU A 431 34.93 -2.60 2.60
C LEU A 431 33.45 -2.69 2.24
N ALA A 432 33.06 -2.06 1.14
CA ALA A 432 31.66 -2.07 0.69
C ALA A 432 31.37 -3.35 -0.10
N CYS A 433 30.13 -3.80 0.04
CA CYS A 433 29.63 -5.01 -0.63
C CYS A 433 29.54 -4.85 -2.16
N ASN A 434 29.34 -3.63 -2.62
CA ASN A 434 29.32 -3.27 -4.04
C ASN A 434 30.61 -2.58 -4.48
N TYR A 435 31.75 -2.87 -3.81
CA TYR A 435 33.04 -2.33 -4.22
C TYR A 435 33.33 -2.61 -5.69
N ASN A 436 33.60 -1.57 -6.45
CA ASN A 436 33.98 -1.66 -7.86
C ASN A 436 35.47 -1.31 -8.02
N PRO A 437 36.37 -2.30 -8.19
CA PRO A 437 37.80 -2.03 -8.35
C PRO A 437 38.15 -1.29 -9.65
N SER A 438 37.19 -1.19 -10.59
CA SER A 438 37.35 -0.46 -11.84
C SER A 438 36.79 0.96 -11.77
N ALA A 439 36.18 1.35 -10.65
CA ALA A 439 35.69 2.71 -10.47
C ALA A 439 36.86 3.68 -10.37
N THR A 440 36.75 4.77 -11.11
CA THR A 440 37.71 5.88 -11.11
C THR A 440 37.16 7.12 -10.41
N VAL A 441 35.83 7.13 -10.14
CA VAL A 441 35.09 8.15 -9.42
C VAL A 441 34.20 7.47 -8.41
N ASP A 442 34.26 7.88 -7.15
CA ASP A 442 33.34 7.41 -6.11
C ASP A 442 31.99 8.11 -6.34
N ASP A 443 30.94 7.32 -6.60
CA ASP A 443 29.59 7.81 -6.84
C ASP A 443 28.71 7.86 -5.58
N GLY A 444 29.29 7.56 -4.42
CA GLY A 444 28.57 7.50 -3.16
C GLY A 444 27.67 6.27 -2.98
N SER A 445 27.69 5.34 -3.93
CA SER A 445 26.82 4.13 -3.93
C SER A 445 27.27 3.04 -2.98
N CYS A 446 28.28 3.28 -2.14
CA CYS A 446 28.85 2.26 -1.28
C CYS A 446 27.84 1.67 -0.29
N ILE A 447 27.60 0.38 -0.40
CA ILE A 447 26.76 -0.40 0.52
C ILE A 447 27.69 -1.07 1.54
N LEU A 448 27.67 -0.57 2.76
CA LEU A 448 28.52 -1.09 3.84
C LEU A 448 27.73 -2.06 4.72
N PRO A 449 28.42 -3.02 5.38
CA PRO A 449 27.80 -3.79 6.47
C PRO A 449 27.16 -2.86 7.50
N GLY A 450 25.92 -3.19 7.90
CA GLY A 450 25.08 -2.37 8.78
C GLY A 450 24.11 -1.44 8.06
N PHE A 451 24.18 -1.33 6.74
CA PHE A 451 23.15 -0.56 5.99
C PHE A 451 21.82 -1.32 5.98
N PRO A 452 20.71 -0.61 6.08
CA PRO A 452 19.39 -1.22 6.02
C PRO A 452 19.16 -1.84 4.63
N CYS A 453 18.50 -2.97 4.63
CA CYS A 453 18.08 -3.68 3.43
C CYS A 453 16.74 -4.38 3.69
N ASN A 454 16.27 -5.16 2.74
CA ASN A 454 15.11 -6.03 2.90
C ASN A 454 15.50 -7.43 2.40
N ASP A 455 15.52 -8.42 3.28
CA ASP A 455 15.87 -9.81 2.94
C ASP A 455 14.68 -10.58 2.33
N ALA A 456 13.56 -9.89 2.11
CA ALA A 456 12.29 -10.44 1.62
C ALA A 456 11.72 -11.58 2.49
N ASN A 457 12.18 -11.70 3.73
CA ASN A 457 11.64 -12.66 4.69
C ASN A 457 10.65 -11.97 5.63
N PRO A 458 9.34 -12.23 5.52
CA PRO A 458 8.34 -11.58 6.36
C PRO A 458 8.43 -11.96 7.85
N ASN A 459 9.31 -12.91 8.18
CA ASN A 459 9.55 -13.33 9.57
C ASN A 459 10.79 -12.66 10.20
N THR A 460 11.38 -11.68 9.52
CA THR A 460 12.52 -10.90 10.02
C THR A 460 12.17 -9.42 10.11
N MET A 461 12.93 -8.68 10.87
CA MET A 461 12.84 -7.24 11.06
C MET A 461 14.24 -6.64 11.21
N ASN A 462 14.36 -5.31 11.04
CA ASN A 462 15.63 -4.59 11.14
C ASN A 462 16.70 -5.17 10.21
N ASP A 463 16.27 -5.53 8.98
CA ASP A 463 17.16 -6.16 8.02
C ASP A 463 18.33 -5.23 7.72
N SER A 464 19.52 -5.77 7.78
CA SER A 464 20.74 -5.04 7.48
C SER A 464 21.77 -5.93 6.79
N ILE A 465 22.63 -5.31 6.02
CA ILE A 465 23.72 -6.00 5.33
C ILE A 465 24.73 -6.52 6.36
N ASP A 466 25.00 -7.81 6.35
CA ASP A 466 26.00 -8.43 7.21
C ASP A 466 27.43 -8.25 6.65
N VAL A 467 28.44 -8.72 7.39
CA VAL A 467 29.84 -8.64 6.99
C VAL A 467 30.20 -9.50 5.76
N ASN A 468 29.31 -10.39 5.35
CA ASN A 468 29.44 -11.22 4.15
C ASN A 468 28.59 -10.67 2.99
N CYS A 469 28.04 -9.47 3.17
CA CYS A 469 27.20 -8.80 2.16
C CYS A 469 25.87 -9.47 1.85
N ASN A 470 25.34 -10.20 2.82
CA ASN A 470 23.97 -10.71 2.73
C ASN A 470 23.04 -9.77 3.49
N CYS A 471 21.85 -9.57 2.95
CA CYS A 471 20.78 -8.94 3.69
C CYS A 471 20.24 -9.95 4.70
N VAL A 472 20.28 -9.63 5.98
CA VAL A 472 19.83 -10.50 7.07
C VAL A 472 19.08 -9.69 8.10
N GLY A 473 17.95 -10.21 8.54
CA GLY A 473 17.12 -9.60 9.57
C GLY A 473 17.13 -10.40 10.88
N GLU A 474 16.69 -9.75 11.94
CA GLU A 474 16.42 -10.40 13.21
C GLU A 474 15.06 -11.12 13.12
N LEU A 475 15.01 -12.40 13.52
CA LEU A 475 13.75 -13.14 13.54
C LEU A 475 12.72 -12.42 14.40
N ILE A 476 11.55 -12.21 13.85
CA ILE A 476 10.39 -11.70 14.58
C ILE A 476 9.94 -12.80 15.54
N VAL A 477 10.03 -12.51 16.82
CA VAL A 477 9.48 -13.32 17.88
C VAL A 477 8.37 -12.51 18.53
N ALA A 478 7.15 -12.67 18.01
CA ALA A 478 6.00 -12.03 18.60
C ALA A 478 5.66 -12.63 19.97
N GLY A 479 5.21 -11.79 20.88
CA GLY A 479 4.83 -12.22 22.21
C GLY A 479 4.67 -11.05 23.16
N CYS A 480 4.23 -11.35 24.36
CA CYS A 480 4.12 -10.34 25.40
C CYS A 480 5.49 -9.92 25.92
N MET A 481 5.81 -8.63 25.78
CA MET A 481 7.09 -8.05 26.22
C MET A 481 7.02 -7.39 27.61
N ASP A 482 5.87 -7.38 28.26
CA ASP A 482 5.72 -6.81 29.59
C ASP A 482 6.12 -7.82 30.68
N PRO A 483 7.19 -7.56 31.47
CA PRO A 483 7.66 -8.48 32.51
C PRO A 483 6.66 -8.76 33.63
N ILE A 484 5.60 -7.96 33.78
CA ILE A 484 4.55 -8.18 34.79
C ILE A 484 3.38 -9.01 34.26
N ALA A 485 3.36 -9.29 32.97
CA ALA A 485 2.34 -10.16 32.38
C ALA A 485 2.62 -11.64 32.67
N CYS A 486 1.55 -12.40 32.82
CA CYS A 486 1.61 -13.83 33.10
C CYS A 486 2.21 -14.67 31.98
N ASN A 487 2.10 -14.21 30.77
CA ASN A 487 2.65 -14.86 29.58
C ASN A 487 3.85 -14.10 29.01
N PHE A 488 4.60 -13.39 29.86
CA PHE A 488 5.82 -12.70 29.45
C PHE A 488 6.76 -13.64 28.69
N ASN A 489 7.13 -13.24 27.48
CA ASN A 489 8.11 -13.94 26.67
C ASN A 489 9.43 -13.15 26.62
N PRO A 490 10.47 -13.56 27.35
CA PRO A 490 11.73 -12.82 27.37
C PRO A 490 12.49 -12.85 26.03
N ASN A 491 12.07 -13.69 25.08
CA ASN A 491 12.65 -13.74 23.74
C ASN A 491 11.84 -12.95 22.70
N ALA A 492 10.68 -12.41 23.08
CA ALA A 492 9.89 -11.58 22.17
C ALA A 492 10.61 -10.27 21.88
N ASN A 493 10.66 -9.89 20.62
CA ASN A 493 11.17 -8.61 20.14
C ASN A 493 10.09 -7.76 19.45
N VAL A 494 8.86 -8.32 19.32
CA VAL A 494 7.68 -7.61 18.83
C VAL A 494 6.52 -7.87 19.78
N GLN A 495 5.90 -6.78 20.23
CA GLN A 495 4.68 -6.85 21.05
C GLN A 495 3.48 -7.23 20.16
N ASP A 496 2.78 -8.31 20.52
CA ASP A 496 1.66 -8.86 19.74
C ASP A 496 0.29 -8.68 20.40
N SER A 497 0.20 -7.82 21.40
CA SER A 497 -1.02 -7.60 22.21
C SER A 497 -1.52 -8.85 22.96
N SER A 498 -0.72 -9.90 23.05
CA SER A 498 -1.09 -11.15 23.74
C SER A 498 -0.90 -11.11 25.25
N CYS A 499 -0.47 -9.98 25.82
CA CYS A 499 -0.22 -9.87 27.26
C CYS A 499 -1.47 -10.18 28.07
N VAL A 500 -1.28 -11.07 29.03
CA VAL A 500 -2.32 -11.48 29.98
C VAL A 500 -1.85 -11.13 31.38
N TYR A 501 -2.69 -10.43 32.11
CA TYR A 501 -2.36 -9.89 33.42
C TYR A 501 -3.16 -10.55 34.54
N PRO A 502 -2.66 -10.51 35.78
CA PRO A 502 -3.49 -10.85 36.94
C PRO A 502 -4.79 -10.04 36.94
N GLY A 503 -5.94 -10.72 36.97
CA GLY A 503 -7.26 -10.14 36.86
C GLY A 503 -7.92 -10.27 35.49
N ASP A 504 -7.17 -10.62 34.45
CA ASP A 504 -7.77 -10.94 33.14
C ASP A 504 -8.54 -12.27 33.20
N THR A 505 -9.53 -12.40 32.36
CA THR A 505 -10.36 -13.60 32.28
C THR A 505 -9.58 -14.77 31.69
N CYS A 506 -9.80 -15.96 32.25
CA CYS A 506 -9.26 -17.21 31.75
C CYS A 506 -10.29 -18.34 31.89
N ASP A 507 -9.91 -19.56 31.58
CA ASP A 507 -10.71 -20.78 31.80
C ASP A 507 -9.77 -21.80 32.46
N ASP A 508 -10.04 -22.17 33.72
CA ASP A 508 -9.23 -23.12 34.46
C ASP A 508 -9.58 -24.59 34.15
N GLY A 509 -10.55 -24.78 33.22
CA GLY A 509 -11.02 -26.09 32.78
C GLY A 509 -11.93 -26.81 33.81
N ASP A 510 -12.25 -26.18 34.92
CA ASP A 510 -13.18 -26.72 35.93
C ASP A 510 -14.60 -26.18 35.70
N SER A 511 -15.46 -27.00 35.13
CA SER A 511 -16.88 -26.63 34.90
C SER A 511 -17.69 -26.31 36.15
N THR A 512 -17.11 -26.48 37.34
CA THR A 512 -17.72 -26.13 38.62
C THR A 512 -17.32 -24.73 39.10
N THR A 513 -16.44 -24.02 38.40
CA THR A 513 -16.06 -22.64 38.66
C THR A 513 -16.66 -21.67 37.64
N ILE A 514 -16.69 -20.40 37.99
CA ILE A 514 -17.13 -19.27 37.17
C ILE A 514 -16.29 -18.05 37.49
N ASN A 515 -16.26 -17.09 36.56
CA ASN A 515 -15.49 -15.85 36.67
C ASN A 515 -13.97 -16.14 36.86
N ASP A 516 -13.50 -17.11 36.11
CA ASP A 516 -12.09 -17.50 36.19
C ASP A 516 -11.21 -16.35 35.76
N VAL A 517 -10.25 -16.03 36.59
CA VAL A 517 -9.29 -14.97 36.35
C VAL A 517 -7.88 -15.41 36.68
N TYR A 518 -6.90 -14.83 35.99
CA TYR A 518 -5.51 -15.01 36.36
C TYR A 518 -5.20 -14.41 37.71
N THR A 519 -4.65 -15.21 38.59
CA THR A 519 -4.23 -14.79 39.95
C THR A 519 -2.91 -14.02 39.88
N VAL A 520 -2.48 -13.41 40.98
CA VAL A 520 -1.18 -12.74 41.12
C VAL A 520 0.05 -13.67 40.88
N ASN A 521 -0.17 -14.98 40.93
CA ASN A 521 0.84 -16.00 40.62
C ASN A 521 0.65 -16.61 39.24
N CYS A 522 -0.18 -15.97 38.39
CA CYS A 522 -0.46 -16.38 37.02
C CYS A 522 -1.10 -17.77 36.86
N GLY A 523 -1.69 -18.31 37.91
CA GLY A 523 -2.58 -19.47 37.82
C GLY A 523 -4.00 -19.00 37.49
N CYS A 524 -4.68 -19.70 36.59
CA CYS A 524 -6.10 -19.49 36.37
C CYS A 524 -6.90 -20.12 37.50
N SER A 525 -7.83 -19.37 38.10
CA SER A 525 -8.73 -19.91 39.13
C SER A 525 -10.04 -19.13 39.14
N GLY A 526 -11.14 -19.86 39.26
CA GLY A 526 -12.49 -19.32 39.38
C GLY A 526 -13.12 -19.47 40.76
N GLU A 527 -14.24 -18.82 40.92
CA GLU A 527 -15.10 -19.03 42.07
C GLU A 527 -16.00 -20.24 41.80
N THR A 528 -16.22 -21.10 42.83
CA THR A 528 -17.09 -22.24 42.66
C THR A 528 -18.50 -21.82 42.25
N ASN A 529 -19.01 -22.39 41.17
CA ASN A 529 -20.36 -22.15 40.67
C ASN A 529 -21.40 -22.84 41.57
N GLY A 530 -21.51 -22.37 42.80
CA GLY A 530 -22.43 -22.92 43.78
C GLY A 530 -22.94 -21.82 44.69
N ILE A 531 -24.25 -21.74 44.81
CA ILE A 531 -24.86 -20.95 45.89
C ILE A 531 -24.59 -21.72 47.18
N SER A 532 -23.58 -21.30 47.92
CA SER A 532 -23.31 -21.78 49.27
C SER A 532 -24.44 -21.29 50.19
N GLU A 533 -25.34 -22.19 50.58
CA GLU A 533 -26.28 -21.87 51.67
C GLU A 533 -25.50 -21.68 52.98
N VAL A 534 -25.25 -20.46 53.36
CA VAL A 534 -24.63 -20.15 54.65
C VAL A 534 -25.73 -19.86 55.66
N ASN A 535 -25.62 -20.49 56.85
CA ASN A 535 -26.62 -20.59 57.91
C ASN A 535 -26.89 -19.28 58.71
N SER A 536 -26.67 -18.09 58.17
CA SER A 536 -26.92 -16.84 58.91
C SER A 536 -28.35 -16.28 58.72
N ILE A 537 -29.12 -16.82 57.77
CA ILE A 537 -30.58 -16.57 57.72
C ILE A 537 -31.27 -17.76 58.41
N ALA A 538 -31.79 -17.54 59.56
CA ALA A 538 -32.45 -18.60 60.37
C ALA A 538 -33.78 -19.02 59.74
N SER A 539 -34.59 -18.07 59.27
CA SER A 539 -35.88 -18.39 58.66
C SER A 539 -36.41 -17.25 57.76
N ILE A 540 -37.20 -17.64 56.74
CA ILE A 540 -37.97 -16.73 55.90
C ILE A 540 -39.40 -17.27 55.84
N TYR A 541 -40.34 -16.45 56.27
CA TYR A 541 -41.74 -16.87 56.30
C TYR A 541 -42.72 -15.69 56.08
N PRO A 542 -43.87 -15.96 55.49
CA PRO A 542 -44.17 -17.18 54.74
C PRO A 542 -43.37 -17.24 53.45
N ASN A 543 -42.98 -18.47 53.03
CA ASN A 543 -42.38 -18.73 51.77
C ASN A 543 -42.95 -20.04 51.21
N PRO A 544 -43.80 -20.02 50.18
CA PRO A 544 -44.23 -18.86 49.35
C PRO A 544 -45.02 -17.76 50.03
N SER A 545 -44.97 -16.55 49.44
CA SER A 545 -45.70 -15.39 49.91
C SER A 545 -46.29 -14.57 48.75
N SER A 546 -47.49 -13.98 48.99
CA SER A 546 -48.12 -13.08 48.02
C SER A 546 -48.22 -11.62 48.50
N ASN A 547 -47.78 -11.33 49.72
CA ASN A 547 -47.96 -9.99 50.31
C ASN A 547 -46.67 -9.48 50.99
N LYS A 548 -46.14 -10.24 51.92
CA LYS A 548 -45.03 -9.80 52.79
C LYS A 548 -44.24 -11.02 53.26
N ILE A 549 -42.91 -10.96 53.15
CA ILE A 549 -42.00 -11.93 53.77
C ILE A 549 -41.32 -11.32 54.99
N THR A 550 -41.11 -12.14 55.99
CA THR A 550 -40.33 -11.82 57.17
C THR A 550 -39.07 -12.68 57.19
N ILE A 551 -37.95 -12.05 57.46
CA ILE A 551 -36.63 -12.67 57.49
C ILE A 551 -36.10 -12.57 58.89
N GLU A 552 -35.75 -13.71 59.49
CA GLU A 552 -35.06 -13.77 60.80
C GLU A 552 -33.63 -14.25 60.58
N PHE A 553 -32.72 -13.57 61.25
CA PHE A 553 -31.29 -13.84 61.16
C PHE A 553 -30.77 -14.54 62.41
N SER A 554 -29.84 -15.50 62.23
CA SER A 554 -29.24 -16.29 63.32
C SER A 554 -28.04 -15.65 63.99
N GLY A 555 -27.61 -14.45 63.54
CA GLY A 555 -26.42 -13.74 64.03
C GLY A 555 -26.55 -12.22 63.90
N ALA A 556 -25.54 -11.48 64.33
CA ALA A 556 -25.51 -10.02 64.25
C ALA A 556 -25.25 -9.59 62.78
N VAL A 557 -26.32 -9.20 62.10
CA VAL A 557 -26.31 -8.74 60.69
C VAL A 557 -26.72 -7.27 60.54
N GLN A 558 -26.77 -6.54 61.63
CA GLN A 558 -27.21 -5.13 61.66
C GLN A 558 -26.20 -4.28 60.85
N GLY A 559 -26.72 -3.48 59.91
CA GLY A 559 -25.90 -2.68 58.98
C GLY A 559 -25.56 -3.37 57.68
N ALA A 560 -25.78 -4.70 57.54
CA ALA A 560 -25.64 -5.40 56.27
C ALA A 560 -26.72 -4.96 55.28
N VAL A 561 -26.48 -5.14 54.01
CA VAL A 561 -27.41 -4.78 52.94
C VAL A 561 -28.09 -6.03 52.41
N LEU A 562 -29.40 -6.05 52.51
CA LEU A 562 -30.27 -7.11 52.00
C LEU A 562 -30.65 -6.79 50.54
N LEU A 563 -30.46 -7.73 49.64
CA LEU A 563 -30.78 -7.62 48.22
C LEU A 563 -31.80 -8.68 47.83
N LEU A 564 -32.86 -8.26 47.15
CA LEU A 564 -33.75 -9.17 46.44
C LEU A 564 -33.37 -9.18 44.96
N LYS A 565 -33.07 -10.36 44.42
CA LYS A 565 -32.67 -10.54 43.03
C LYS A 565 -33.61 -11.46 42.27
N ASP A 566 -33.80 -11.25 40.99
CA ASP A 566 -34.50 -12.19 40.13
C ASP A 566 -33.59 -13.37 39.72
N ILE A 567 -34.13 -14.28 38.93
CA ILE A 567 -33.39 -15.47 38.43
C ILE A 567 -32.24 -15.13 37.47
N GLN A 568 -32.17 -13.88 37.01
CA GLN A 568 -31.11 -13.36 36.14
C GLN A 568 -30.07 -12.58 36.96
N GLY A 569 -30.21 -12.54 38.29
CA GLY A 569 -29.28 -11.84 39.19
C GLY A 569 -29.50 -10.33 39.30
N ARG A 570 -30.51 -9.75 38.64
CA ARG A 570 -30.81 -8.31 38.71
C ARG A 570 -31.36 -7.96 40.08
N VAL A 571 -30.81 -6.93 40.69
CA VAL A 571 -31.27 -6.42 42.01
C VAL A 571 -32.57 -5.67 41.81
N LEU A 572 -33.62 -6.16 42.47
CA LEU A 572 -34.97 -5.59 42.41
C LEU A 572 -35.28 -4.75 43.65
N LEU A 573 -34.65 -5.07 44.78
CA LEU A 573 -34.81 -4.32 46.03
C LEU A 573 -33.49 -4.36 46.80
N LYS A 574 -33.16 -3.22 47.42
CA LYS A 574 -32.02 -3.05 48.30
C LYS A 574 -32.46 -2.44 49.60
N LYS A 575 -32.17 -3.09 50.75
CA LYS A 575 -32.57 -2.64 52.07
C LYS A 575 -31.46 -2.87 53.09
N VAL A 576 -31.16 -1.86 53.93
CA VAL A 576 -30.22 -2.03 55.03
C VAL A 576 -30.93 -2.76 56.18
N VAL A 577 -30.31 -3.78 56.73
CA VAL A 577 -30.82 -4.56 57.87
C VAL A 577 -30.67 -3.74 59.12
N ALA A 578 -31.81 -3.39 59.76
CA ALA A 578 -31.84 -2.57 60.93
C ALA A 578 -31.96 -3.41 62.24
N SER A 579 -32.44 -4.65 62.17
CA SER A 579 -32.60 -5.55 63.28
C SER A 579 -32.48 -7.02 62.84
N ASN A 580 -32.41 -7.95 63.82
CA ASN A 580 -32.37 -9.38 63.54
C ASN A 580 -33.67 -9.94 62.94
N LYS A 581 -34.69 -9.09 62.73
CA LYS A 581 -35.93 -9.46 62.08
C LYS A 581 -36.39 -8.35 61.14
N GLU A 582 -36.33 -8.61 59.84
CA GLU A 582 -36.68 -7.66 58.78
C GLU A 582 -37.94 -8.13 58.05
N SER A 583 -38.63 -7.18 57.44
CA SER A 583 -39.83 -7.47 56.65
C SER A 583 -39.75 -6.73 55.32
N ILE A 584 -40.09 -7.42 54.22
CA ILE A 584 -40.15 -6.90 52.88
C ILE A 584 -41.56 -7.13 52.32
N SER A 585 -42.16 -6.07 51.77
CA SER A 585 -43.34 -6.21 50.90
C SER A 585 -42.96 -6.88 49.57
N VAL A 586 -43.78 -7.83 49.18
CA VAL A 586 -43.57 -8.53 47.89
C VAL A 586 -44.73 -8.31 46.91
N LEU A 587 -45.61 -7.37 47.21
CA LEU A 587 -46.81 -7.07 46.41
C LEU A 587 -46.53 -6.55 45.04
N ASP A 588 -45.39 -5.88 44.83
CA ASP A 588 -45.03 -5.24 43.59
C ASP A 588 -44.20 -6.16 42.67
N PHE A 589 -43.97 -7.42 43.11
CA PHE A 589 -43.19 -8.39 42.32
C PHE A 589 -44.09 -9.44 41.71
N ALA A 590 -43.78 -9.81 40.46
CA ALA A 590 -44.50 -10.85 39.74
C ALA A 590 -44.34 -12.23 40.42
N SER A 591 -45.33 -13.11 40.27
CA SER A 591 -45.21 -14.48 40.76
C SER A 591 -43.99 -15.18 40.14
N GLY A 592 -43.15 -15.77 40.99
CA GLY A 592 -41.91 -16.38 40.50
C GLY A 592 -40.90 -16.73 41.58
N THR A 593 -39.72 -17.15 41.14
CA THR A 593 -38.58 -17.47 42.00
C THR A 593 -37.65 -16.26 42.09
N TYR A 594 -37.26 -15.94 43.31
CA TYR A 594 -36.32 -14.85 43.63
C TYR A 594 -35.26 -15.33 44.61
N PHE A 595 -34.17 -14.59 44.68
CA PHE A 595 -33.09 -14.86 45.62
C PHE A 595 -32.90 -13.67 46.56
N LEU A 596 -32.89 -13.98 47.84
CA LEU A 596 -32.56 -13.00 48.87
C LEU A 596 -31.08 -13.17 49.23
N CYS A 597 -30.32 -12.09 49.08
CA CYS A 597 -28.88 -12.07 49.32
C CYS A 597 -28.53 -11.01 50.37
N ILE A 598 -27.47 -11.22 51.12
CA ILE A 598 -26.88 -10.21 52.01
C ILE A 598 -25.52 -9.83 51.47
N GLU A 599 -25.32 -8.53 51.19
CA GLU A 599 -23.99 -7.99 50.87
C GLU A 599 -23.20 -7.77 52.16
N GLY A 600 -21.96 -8.29 52.21
CA GLY A 600 -21.02 -8.15 53.31
C GLY A 600 -19.77 -8.99 53.01
N SER A 601 -18.92 -9.28 54.00
CA SER A 601 -17.69 -10.07 53.81
C SER A 601 -17.92 -11.51 53.34
N GLN A 602 -19.20 -11.97 53.28
CA GLN A 602 -19.64 -13.21 52.67
C GLN A 602 -21.07 -13.03 52.12
N SER A 603 -21.28 -13.29 50.84
CA SER A 603 -22.61 -13.21 50.21
C SER A 603 -23.44 -14.44 50.57
N ILE A 604 -24.62 -14.23 51.12
CA ILE A 604 -25.59 -15.26 51.50
C ILE A 604 -26.78 -15.17 50.55
N ALA A 605 -27.21 -16.27 50.00
CA ALA A 605 -28.40 -16.32 49.14
C ALA A 605 -29.41 -17.38 49.62
N LYS A 606 -30.68 -17.01 49.75
CA LYS A 606 -31.81 -17.94 49.99
C LYS A 606 -32.90 -17.77 48.95
N LYS A 607 -33.41 -18.89 48.45
CA LYS A 607 -34.52 -18.91 47.50
C LYS A 607 -35.84 -18.54 48.20
N ILE A 608 -36.60 -17.66 47.58
CA ILE A 608 -37.97 -17.33 47.96
C ILE A 608 -38.92 -17.50 46.78
N LEU A 609 -40.15 -17.85 47.07
CA LEU A 609 -41.20 -17.97 46.09
C LEU A 609 -42.27 -16.90 46.38
N ILE A 610 -42.61 -16.12 45.35
CA ILE A 610 -43.67 -15.13 45.36
C ILE A 610 -44.82 -15.65 44.52
N ASN A 611 -46.04 -15.72 45.11
CA ASN A 611 -47.24 -16.21 44.46
C ASN A 611 -48.06 -15.07 43.84
#